data_0365ac93b6a1a3407eec4d93a188d303
#
_entry.id   0365ac93b6a1a3407eec4d93a188d303
#
_cell.length_a   1.000
_cell.length_b   1.000
_cell.length_c   1.000
_cell.angle_alpha   90.00
_cell.angle_beta   90.00
_cell.angle_gamma   90.00
#
_symmetry.space_group_name_H-M   'P 1'
#
loop_
_entity.id
_entity.type
_entity.pdbx_description
1 polymer ?
#
loop_
_entity_poly.entity_id
_entity_poly.type
_entity_poly.pdbx_seq_one_letter_code
_entity_poly.pdbx_strand_id
1 'polypeptide(L)'
;RLIRRQRQMCIRDRYITIGQEVHVDGDLKAAINEGVRQGYEEGYLRKSVVDDPLFERINTKDNTPAIIYFDLVCGDEFKIVVAPKGFGSENMSQIKMLKPSDGLQGVKDFVMKVVNDAGPNACPPMVIGVGIGGSFDKVTMLSKQAMMREIGTHHEDSRYAALETELLEMINATGIGPAGYGGKTTALSLNIETHPTHIAGMPVAVSICCHVARHKEASL
;
A
#
# COMPACT_ATOMS: atom_id res chain seq x y z
N ARG A 1 14.59 18.88 9.63
CA ARG A 1 14.43 18.18 8.33
C ARG A 1 13.57 16.92 8.45
N LEU A 2 13.67 16.14 9.51
CA LEU A 2 12.82 14.95 9.76
C LEU A 2 11.33 15.31 9.86
N ILE A 3 10.98 16.41 10.53
CA ILE A 3 9.60 16.88 10.69
C ILE A 3 8.94 17.25 9.34
N ARG A 4 9.70 17.79 8.37
CA ARG A 4 9.18 18.07 7.02
C ARG A 4 8.83 16.81 6.23
N ARG A 5 9.60 15.73 6.33
CA ARG A 5 9.32 14.46 5.67
C ARG A 5 8.11 13.74 6.27
N GLN A 6 7.89 13.88 7.57
CA GLN A 6 6.73 13.31 8.26
C GLN A 6 5.39 13.97 7.85
N ARG A 7 5.41 15.19 7.33
CA ARG A 7 4.24 15.92 6.84
C ARG A 7 3.91 15.64 5.36
N GLN A 8 4.74 14.89 4.64
CA GLN A 8 4.61 14.66 3.20
C GLN A 8 3.75 13.45 2.82
N MET A 9 2.92 12.95 3.69
CA MET A 9 2.03 11.83 3.40
C MET A 9 0.80 12.32 2.64
N CYS A 10 0.84 12.19 1.32
CA CYS A 10 -0.07 12.84 0.41
C CYS A 10 -1.32 12.00 0.08
N ILE A 11 -1.26 10.67 0.24
CA ILE A 11 -2.38 9.75 0.03
C ILE A 11 -2.67 9.06 1.35
N ARG A 12 -3.96 8.86 1.62
CA ARG A 12 -4.43 8.03 2.73
C ARG A 12 -5.49 7.08 2.21
N ASP A 13 -5.10 5.83 2.04
CA ASP A 13 -6.07 4.76 1.83
C ASP A 13 -6.77 4.48 3.16
N ARG A 14 -8.07 4.26 3.09
CA ARG A 14 -8.90 3.86 4.21
C ARG A 14 -9.54 2.54 3.89
N TYR A 15 -9.31 1.60 4.77
CA TYR A 15 -9.92 0.29 4.72
C TYR A 15 -10.94 0.24 5.84
N ILE A 16 -12.19 0.06 5.46
CA ILE A 16 -13.31 0.06 6.39
C ILE A 16 -13.93 -1.33 6.35
N THR A 17 -13.87 -2.00 7.48
CA THR A 17 -14.58 -3.25 7.71
C THR A 17 -15.90 -2.92 8.38
N ILE A 18 -17.00 -3.36 7.79
CA ILE A 18 -18.37 -3.14 8.31
C ILE A 18 -19.04 -4.48 8.47
N GLY A 19 -19.48 -4.78 9.68
CA GLY A 19 -20.34 -5.91 10.00
C GLY A 19 -21.75 -5.72 9.42
N GLN A 20 -22.36 -6.82 9.00
CA GLN A 20 -23.72 -6.81 8.43
C GLN A 20 -24.81 -6.32 9.41
N GLU A 21 -24.51 -6.34 10.71
CA GLU A 21 -25.42 -5.88 11.77
C GLU A 21 -25.21 -4.40 12.14
N VAL A 22 -24.18 -3.76 11.57
CA VAL A 22 -23.89 -2.34 11.80
C VAL A 22 -24.89 -1.47 11.07
N HIS A 23 -25.53 -0.56 11.79
CA HIS A 23 -26.37 0.49 11.22
C HIS A 23 -25.62 1.83 11.27
N VAL A 24 -25.58 2.54 10.15
CA VAL A 24 -24.94 3.84 10.05
C VAL A 24 -25.98 4.90 9.75
N ASP A 25 -26.17 5.83 10.69
CA ASP A 25 -27.03 6.99 10.48
C ASP A 25 -26.28 8.09 9.71
N GLY A 26 -26.82 8.48 8.56
CA GLY A 26 -26.26 9.56 7.76
C GLY A 26 -25.32 9.13 6.63
N ASP A 27 -24.54 10.06 6.13
CA ASP A 27 -23.58 9.85 5.02
C ASP A 27 -22.19 9.50 5.57
N LEU A 28 -21.86 8.21 5.58
CA LEU A 28 -20.57 7.71 6.03
C LEU A 28 -19.40 8.27 5.20
N LYS A 29 -19.56 8.43 3.89
CA LYS A 29 -18.49 8.96 3.04
C LYS A 29 -18.23 10.43 3.35
N ALA A 30 -19.28 11.21 3.57
CA ALA A 30 -19.14 12.61 3.99
C ALA A 30 -18.46 12.71 5.35
N ALA A 31 -18.86 11.90 6.32
CA ALA A 31 -18.22 11.85 7.65
C ALA A 31 -16.73 11.51 7.58
N ILE A 32 -16.34 10.52 6.76
CA ILE A 32 -14.94 10.16 6.55
C ILE A 32 -14.15 11.31 5.91
N ASN A 33 -14.71 11.98 4.90
CA ASN A 33 -14.06 13.11 4.26
C ASN A 33 -13.89 14.28 5.24
N GLU A 34 -14.88 14.54 6.09
CA GLU A 34 -14.78 15.57 7.13
C GLU A 34 -13.67 15.22 8.14
N GLY A 35 -13.57 13.98 8.60
CA GLY A 35 -12.48 13.54 9.45
C GLY A 35 -11.10 13.69 8.79
N VAL A 36 -11.02 13.51 7.46
CA VAL A 36 -9.78 13.77 6.70
C VAL A 36 -9.45 15.25 6.73
N ARG A 37 -10.40 16.12 6.38
CA ARG A 37 -10.23 17.57 6.36
C ARG A 37 -9.71 18.05 7.71
N GLN A 38 -10.36 17.68 8.80
CA GLN A 38 -9.97 18.03 10.17
C GLN A 38 -8.55 17.51 10.49
N GLY A 39 -8.28 16.24 10.25
CA GLY A 39 -6.98 15.65 10.55
C GLY A 39 -5.82 16.25 9.75
N TYR A 40 -6.06 16.74 8.51
CA TYR A 40 -5.05 17.46 7.74
C TYR A 40 -4.83 18.90 8.23
N GLU A 41 -5.88 19.55 8.71
CA GLU A 41 -5.81 20.90 9.24
C GLU A 41 -5.14 20.92 10.62
N GLU A 42 -5.65 20.17 11.57
CA GLU A 42 -5.13 20.08 12.94
C GLU A 42 -3.71 19.50 13.01
N GLY A 43 -3.41 18.51 12.17
CA GLY A 43 -2.10 17.88 12.05
C GLY A 43 -1.08 18.70 11.27
N TYR A 44 -1.45 19.87 10.71
CA TYR A 44 -0.61 20.68 9.83
C TYR A 44 0.01 19.82 8.70
N LEU A 45 -0.76 18.89 8.15
CA LEU A 45 -0.29 17.96 7.14
C LEU A 45 -0.30 18.61 5.75
N ARG A 46 0.57 18.12 4.86
CA ARG A 46 0.64 18.63 3.50
C ARG A 46 -0.60 18.21 2.71
N LYS A 47 -1.36 19.19 2.24
CA LYS A 47 -2.53 19.04 1.38
C LYS A 47 -2.07 18.99 -0.09
N SER A 48 -2.21 17.85 -0.76
CA SER A 48 -1.61 17.63 -2.09
C SER A 48 -2.58 17.05 -3.11
N VAL A 49 -3.85 16.86 -2.75
CA VAL A 49 -4.87 16.37 -3.68
C VAL A 49 -5.29 17.49 -4.61
N VAL A 50 -5.44 17.16 -5.88
CA VAL A 50 -6.00 18.04 -6.92
C VAL A 50 -7.32 17.45 -7.41
N ASP A 51 -8.29 18.29 -7.71
CA ASP A 51 -9.65 17.90 -8.12
C ASP A 51 -9.66 17.30 -9.54
N ASP A 52 -9.00 17.97 -10.48
CA ASP A 52 -8.81 17.43 -11.83
C ASP A 52 -7.38 16.88 -11.98
N PRO A 53 -7.22 15.59 -12.32
CA PRO A 53 -5.90 14.97 -12.38
C PRO A 53 -5.10 15.35 -13.62
N LEU A 54 -5.73 15.84 -14.68
CA LEU A 54 -5.10 15.98 -15.99
C LEU A 54 -4.96 17.46 -16.45
N PHE A 55 -6.06 18.21 -16.45
CA PHE A 55 -6.11 19.53 -17.10
C PHE A 55 -5.78 20.66 -16.12
N GLU A 56 -6.70 21.03 -15.25
CA GLU A 56 -6.58 22.21 -14.41
C GLU A 56 -5.75 21.99 -13.13
N ARG A 57 -5.81 20.80 -12.56
CA ARG A 57 -5.03 20.36 -11.39
C ARG A 57 -5.11 21.31 -10.19
N ILE A 58 -6.29 21.85 -9.93
CA ILE A 58 -6.54 22.78 -8.83
C ILE A 58 -6.48 22.01 -7.50
N ASN A 59 -5.72 22.51 -6.55
CA ASN A 59 -5.60 21.87 -5.23
C ASN A 59 -6.89 21.99 -4.43
N THR A 60 -7.37 20.88 -3.86
CA THR A 60 -8.61 20.85 -3.05
C THR A 60 -8.50 21.59 -1.71
N LYS A 61 -7.29 21.89 -1.27
CA LYS A 61 -6.93 22.64 -0.04
C LYS A 61 -7.25 21.91 1.28
N ASP A 62 -7.93 20.80 1.24
CA ASP A 62 -8.31 19.99 2.42
C ASP A 62 -7.88 18.51 2.32
N ASN A 63 -7.30 18.14 1.18
CA ASN A 63 -6.85 16.78 0.86
C ASN A 63 -7.99 15.75 0.75
N THR A 64 -9.18 16.18 0.39
CA THR A 64 -10.31 15.33 0.03
C THR A 64 -10.49 15.29 -1.50
N PRO A 65 -11.22 14.31 -2.06
CA PRO A 65 -11.84 13.19 -1.38
C PRO A 65 -10.84 12.12 -0.91
N ALA A 66 -11.24 11.37 0.10
CA ALA A 66 -10.54 10.18 0.56
C ALA A 66 -10.66 9.03 -0.44
N ILE A 67 -9.62 8.19 -0.56
CA ILE A 67 -9.73 6.88 -1.20
C ILE A 67 -10.22 5.90 -0.13
N ILE A 68 -11.40 5.32 -0.34
CA ILE A 68 -12.09 4.49 0.65
C ILE A 68 -12.36 3.11 0.04
N TYR A 69 -11.92 2.07 0.73
CA TYR A 69 -12.23 0.68 0.44
C TYR A 69 -13.14 0.15 1.53
N PHE A 70 -14.21 -0.52 1.14
CA PHE A 70 -15.15 -1.16 2.06
C PHE A 70 -15.02 -2.68 1.96
N ASP A 71 -15.04 -3.33 3.12
CA ASP A 71 -15.16 -4.77 3.24
C ASP A 71 -16.34 -5.09 4.15
N LEU A 72 -17.19 -6.03 3.73
CA LEU A 72 -18.38 -6.44 4.46
C LEU A 72 -18.13 -7.79 5.11
N VAL A 73 -18.30 -7.85 6.42
CA VAL A 73 -18.11 -9.07 7.22
C VAL A 73 -19.38 -9.44 7.99
N CYS A 74 -19.44 -10.65 8.54
CA CYS A 74 -20.50 -11.05 9.45
C CYS A 74 -20.36 -10.34 10.80
N GLY A 75 -21.47 -10.13 11.50
CA GLY A 75 -21.49 -9.54 12.85
C GLY A 75 -21.55 -8.02 12.87
N ASP A 76 -21.08 -7.43 13.95
CA ASP A 76 -21.23 -6.02 14.30
C ASP A 76 -19.90 -5.23 14.35
N GLU A 77 -18.84 -5.78 13.79
CA GLU A 77 -17.55 -5.10 13.74
C GLU A 77 -17.64 -3.83 12.88
N PHE A 78 -17.15 -2.70 13.42
CA PHE A 78 -16.88 -1.50 12.64
C PHE A 78 -15.45 -1.05 12.88
N LYS A 79 -14.60 -1.23 11.87
CA LYS A 79 -13.16 -0.95 11.95
C LYS A 79 -12.71 -0.05 10.82
N ILE A 80 -11.90 0.94 11.15
CA ILE A 80 -11.28 1.84 10.17
C ILE A 80 -9.77 1.73 10.30
N VAL A 81 -9.10 1.39 9.21
CA VAL A 81 -7.63 1.45 9.09
C VAL A 81 -7.25 2.60 8.16
N VAL A 82 -6.43 3.51 8.65
CA VAL A 82 -5.90 4.64 7.87
C VAL A 82 -4.43 4.38 7.56
N ALA A 83 -4.11 4.24 6.28
CA ALA A 83 -2.77 3.96 5.79
C ALA A 83 -2.23 5.17 5.00
N PRO A 84 -1.54 6.12 5.65
CA PRO A 84 -0.95 7.25 4.96
C PRO A 84 0.30 6.84 4.19
N LYS A 85 0.38 7.25 2.92
CA LYS A 85 1.44 6.88 1.98
C LYS A 85 2.00 8.08 1.24
N GLY A 86 3.30 8.10 1.00
CA GLY A 86 3.96 9.12 0.18
C GLY A 86 3.75 8.86 -1.32
N PHE A 87 3.43 9.90 -2.10
CA PHE A 87 3.17 9.73 -3.53
C PHE A 87 4.43 9.39 -4.33
N GLY A 88 5.61 9.81 -3.87
CA GLY A 88 6.87 9.44 -4.51
C GLY A 88 7.08 7.92 -4.57
N SER A 89 6.78 7.22 -3.47
CA SER A 89 6.82 5.76 -3.46
C SER A 89 5.61 5.12 -4.16
N GLU A 90 4.43 5.77 -4.15
CA GLU A 90 3.26 5.31 -4.92
C GLU A 90 3.56 5.25 -6.41
N ASN A 91 4.23 6.26 -6.96
CA ASN A 91 4.62 6.32 -8.36
C ASN A 91 5.53 5.17 -8.81
N MET A 92 6.18 4.50 -7.86
CA MET A 92 7.07 3.37 -8.15
C MET A 92 6.34 2.03 -8.12
N SER A 93 5.08 2.00 -7.69
CA SER A 93 4.26 0.78 -7.67
C SER A 93 3.88 0.37 -9.08
N GLN A 94 3.90 -0.93 -9.36
CA GLN A 94 3.61 -1.48 -10.70
C GLN A 94 2.70 -2.71 -10.60
N ILE A 95 1.97 -2.96 -11.68
CA ILE A 95 1.17 -4.16 -11.89
C ILE A 95 1.58 -4.84 -13.19
N LYS A 96 1.55 -6.17 -13.23
CA LYS A 96 1.75 -6.97 -14.44
C LYS A 96 0.82 -8.17 -14.46
N MET A 97 0.19 -8.39 -15.59
CA MET A 97 -0.57 -9.60 -15.85
C MET A 97 0.40 -10.67 -16.35
N LEU A 98 0.91 -11.47 -15.42
CA LEU A 98 1.76 -12.62 -15.75
C LEU A 98 0.92 -13.78 -16.30
N LYS A 99 1.58 -14.67 -17.03
CA LYS A 99 0.99 -15.94 -17.46
C LYS A 99 1.30 -17.01 -16.42
N PRO A 100 0.44 -18.04 -16.25
CA PRO A 100 0.76 -19.17 -15.39
C PRO A 100 2.09 -19.85 -15.73
N SER A 101 2.48 -19.84 -17.01
CA SER A 101 3.78 -20.37 -17.48
C SER A 101 5.00 -19.60 -17.00
N ASP A 102 4.84 -18.32 -16.60
CA ASP A 102 5.95 -17.54 -16.03
C ASP A 102 6.33 -18.03 -14.62
N GLY A 103 5.39 -18.69 -13.95
CA GLY A 103 5.60 -19.38 -12.69
C GLY A 103 6.19 -18.52 -11.58
N LEU A 104 6.80 -19.17 -10.61
CA LEU A 104 7.44 -18.53 -9.47
C LEU A 104 8.58 -17.59 -9.89
N GLN A 105 9.35 -17.98 -10.91
CA GLN A 105 10.46 -17.15 -11.38
C GLN A 105 9.97 -15.83 -11.97
N GLY A 106 8.87 -15.85 -12.75
CA GLY A 106 8.27 -14.62 -13.29
C GLY A 106 7.80 -13.64 -12.19
N VAL A 107 7.30 -14.18 -11.05
CA VAL A 107 6.96 -13.34 -9.89
C VAL A 107 8.21 -12.69 -9.30
N LYS A 108 9.27 -13.48 -9.05
CA LYS A 108 10.53 -12.97 -8.51
C LYS A 108 11.15 -11.90 -9.42
N ASP A 109 11.23 -12.17 -10.71
CA ASP A 109 11.79 -11.25 -11.69
C ASP A 109 11.01 -9.93 -11.73
N PHE A 110 9.67 -10.01 -11.66
CA PHE A 110 8.85 -8.80 -11.66
C PHE A 110 9.00 -7.99 -10.37
N VAL A 111 9.02 -8.62 -9.20
CA VAL A 111 9.27 -7.92 -7.92
C VAL A 111 10.63 -7.23 -7.94
N MET A 112 11.68 -7.94 -8.34
CA MET A 112 13.04 -7.38 -8.41
C MET A 112 13.14 -6.24 -9.43
N LYS A 113 12.46 -6.37 -10.57
CA LYS A 113 12.37 -5.27 -11.56
C LYS A 113 11.75 -4.02 -10.93
N VAL A 114 10.62 -4.14 -10.24
CA VAL A 114 9.93 -3.00 -9.62
C VAL A 114 10.80 -2.32 -8.58
N VAL A 115 11.50 -3.09 -7.75
CA VAL A 115 12.42 -2.56 -6.73
C VAL A 115 13.59 -1.82 -7.37
N ASN A 116 14.19 -2.37 -8.42
CA ASN A 116 15.31 -1.74 -9.12
C ASN A 116 14.86 -0.45 -9.85
N ASP A 117 13.70 -0.46 -10.49
CA ASP A 117 13.12 0.73 -11.12
C ASP A 117 12.83 1.83 -10.09
N ALA A 118 12.39 1.45 -8.90
CA ALA A 118 12.13 2.37 -7.81
C ALA A 118 13.41 3.02 -7.27
N GLY A 119 14.43 2.21 -7.03
CA GLY A 119 15.74 2.67 -6.57
C GLY A 119 15.64 3.69 -5.43
N PRO A 120 16.41 4.80 -5.49
CA PRO A 120 16.38 5.84 -4.47
C PRO A 120 15.06 6.65 -4.43
N ASN A 121 14.26 6.64 -5.52
CA ASN A 121 13.04 7.44 -5.64
C ASN A 121 11.95 7.03 -4.65
N ALA A 122 11.97 5.78 -4.19
CA ALA A 122 11.05 5.26 -3.18
C ALA A 122 11.41 5.66 -1.75
N CYS A 123 12.50 6.37 -1.53
CA CYS A 123 13.04 6.72 -0.20
C CYS A 123 13.26 5.47 0.68
N PRO A 124 14.12 4.52 0.28
CA PRO A 124 14.41 3.33 1.07
C PRO A 124 15.00 3.67 2.46
N PRO A 125 14.93 2.75 3.46
CA PRO A 125 14.45 1.37 3.33
C PRO A 125 12.93 1.29 3.09
N MET A 126 12.53 0.43 2.16
CA MET A 126 11.14 0.30 1.71
C MET A 126 10.35 -0.67 2.57
N VAL A 127 9.03 -0.51 2.59
CA VAL A 127 8.06 -1.55 2.94
C VAL A 127 7.33 -1.93 1.66
N ILE A 128 7.34 -3.20 1.31
CA ILE A 128 6.88 -3.70 0.02
C ILE A 128 5.70 -4.64 0.24
N GLY A 129 4.62 -4.37 -0.45
CA GLY A 129 3.47 -5.26 -0.50
C GLY A 129 3.32 -5.87 -1.90
N VAL A 130 3.17 -7.17 -1.95
CA VAL A 130 2.96 -7.93 -3.17
C VAL A 130 1.57 -8.55 -3.14
N GLY A 131 0.78 -8.30 -4.15
CA GLY A 131 -0.49 -8.99 -4.39
C GLY A 131 -0.29 -10.03 -5.49
N ILE A 132 -0.86 -11.21 -5.33
CA ILE A 132 -0.83 -12.29 -6.33
C ILE A 132 -2.22 -12.87 -6.49
N GLY A 133 -2.72 -12.91 -7.72
CA GLY A 133 -4.02 -13.47 -8.04
C GLY A 133 -5.17 -12.46 -8.02
N GLY A 134 -6.41 -12.95 -7.99
CA GLY A 134 -7.61 -12.13 -8.14
C GLY A 134 -7.80 -11.62 -9.57
N SER A 135 -8.24 -10.39 -9.71
CA SER A 135 -8.43 -9.63 -10.95
C SER A 135 -7.47 -8.45 -11.02
N PHE A 136 -7.53 -7.69 -12.11
CA PHE A 136 -6.67 -6.51 -12.33
C PHE A 136 -6.77 -5.47 -11.19
N ASP A 137 -7.97 -5.24 -10.69
CA ASP A 137 -8.25 -4.32 -9.58
C ASP A 137 -7.95 -4.96 -8.21
N LYS A 138 -8.38 -6.21 -8.01
CA LYS A 138 -8.19 -6.92 -6.74
C LYS A 138 -6.70 -7.08 -6.40
N VAL A 139 -5.86 -7.40 -7.37
CA VAL A 139 -4.43 -7.61 -7.12
C VAL A 139 -3.72 -6.35 -6.63
N THR A 140 -4.13 -5.18 -7.10
CA THR A 140 -3.58 -3.90 -6.61
C THR A 140 -4.02 -3.62 -5.18
N MET A 141 -5.27 -3.95 -4.83
CA MET A 141 -5.75 -3.84 -3.45
C MET A 141 -5.00 -4.80 -2.52
N LEU A 142 -4.78 -6.05 -2.94
CA LEU A 142 -3.98 -7.02 -2.17
C LEU A 142 -2.58 -6.51 -1.87
N SER A 143 -1.89 -5.94 -2.87
CA SER A 143 -0.55 -5.41 -2.66
C SER A 143 -0.51 -4.25 -1.65
N LYS A 144 -1.56 -3.44 -1.59
CA LYS A 144 -1.70 -2.39 -0.58
C LYS A 144 -2.02 -2.95 0.82
N GLN A 145 -2.87 -3.97 0.90
CA GLN A 145 -3.16 -4.67 2.15
C GLN A 145 -1.91 -5.34 2.73
N ALA A 146 -1.11 -5.98 1.88
CA ALA A 146 0.16 -6.58 2.28
C ALA A 146 1.12 -5.59 2.96
N MET A 147 1.16 -4.33 2.52
CA MET A 147 1.98 -3.29 3.16
C MET A 147 1.51 -2.90 4.57
N MET A 148 0.28 -3.23 4.94
CA MET A 148 -0.27 -2.89 6.27
C MET A 148 0.03 -3.95 7.31
N ARG A 149 0.54 -5.11 6.91
CA ARG A 149 0.97 -6.15 7.86
C ARG A 149 2.14 -5.62 8.71
N GLU A 150 2.16 -6.05 9.95
CA GLU A 150 3.24 -5.69 10.89
C GLU A 150 4.59 -6.21 10.39
N ILE A 151 5.62 -5.38 10.50
CA ILE A 151 6.99 -5.75 10.10
C ILE A 151 7.47 -6.92 10.94
N GLY A 152 7.94 -7.98 10.27
CA GLY A 152 8.39 -9.21 10.92
C GLY A 152 7.32 -10.28 11.01
N THR A 153 6.09 -10.02 10.54
CA THR A 153 5.09 -11.07 10.34
C THR A 153 5.28 -11.78 9.01
N HIS A 154 4.84 -13.03 8.92
CA HIS A 154 4.91 -13.83 7.72
C HIS A 154 3.53 -14.33 7.29
N HIS A 155 3.42 -14.72 6.02
CA HIS A 155 2.20 -15.31 5.47
C HIS A 155 1.87 -16.63 6.18
N GLU A 156 0.60 -16.95 6.35
CA GLU A 156 0.14 -18.19 7.00
C GLU A 156 0.56 -19.45 6.23
N ASP A 157 0.55 -19.40 4.90
CA ASP A 157 1.08 -20.47 4.05
C ASP A 157 2.60 -20.39 4.04
N SER A 158 3.25 -21.45 4.51
CA SER A 158 4.70 -21.56 4.61
C SER A 158 5.45 -21.36 3.29
N ARG A 159 4.83 -21.66 2.15
CA ARG A 159 5.42 -21.45 0.82
C ARG A 159 5.56 -19.96 0.50
N TYR A 160 4.52 -19.16 0.83
CA TYR A 160 4.59 -17.72 0.67
C TYR A 160 5.47 -17.07 1.72
N ALA A 161 5.47 -17.55 2.96
CA ALA A 161 6.39 -17.08 4.01
C ALA A 161 7.86 -17.26 3.61
N ALA A 162 8.20 -18.42 3.01
CA ALA A 162 9.54 -18.65 2.47
C ALA A 162 9.87 -17.71 1.30
N LEU A 163 8.90 -17.45 0.43
CA LEU A 163 9.07 -16.52 -0.69
C LEU A 163 9.24 -15.07 -0.22
N GLU A 164 8.50 -14.63 0.83
CA GLU A 164 8.69 -13.32 1.46
C GLU A 164 10.14 -13.15 1.95
N THR A 165 10.66 -14.16 2.65
CA THR A 165 12.03 -14.16 3.17
C THR A 165 13.06 -14.10 2.04
N GLU A 166 12.93 -14.97 1.05
CA GLU A 166 13.84 -15.02 -0.09
C GLU A 166 13.86 -13.71 -0.87
N LEU A 167 12.69 -13.15 -1.18
CA LEU A 167 12.60 -11.86 -1.89
C LEU A 167 13.20 -10.71 -1.08
N LEU A 168 12.98 -10.68 0.23
CA LEU A 168 13.57 -9.66 1.09
C LEU A 168 15.10 -9.74 1.11
N GLU A 169 15.67 -10.93 1.15
CA GLU A 169 17.10 -11.16 1.05
C GLU A 169 17.66 -10.70 -0.30
N MET A 170 17.01 -11.08 -1.41
CA MET A 170 17.38 -10.65 -2.76
C MET A 170 17.37 -9.12 -2.89
N ILE A 171 16.33 -8.46 -2.36
CA ILE A 171 16.19 -7.00 -2.39
C ILE A 171 17.30 -6.33 -1.58
N ASN A 172 17.59 -6.84 -0.40
CA ASN A 172 18.64 -6.29 0.44
C ASN A 172 20.04 -6.54 -0.14
N ALA A 173 20.21 -7.60 -0.93
CA ALA A 173 21.45 -7.88 -1.67
C ALA A 173 21.68 -6.90 -2.85
N THR A 174 20.68 -6.13 -3.30
CA THR A 174 20.86 -5.12 -4.36
C THR A 174 21.83 -4.00 -3.96
N GLY A 175 22.00 -3.77 -2.65
CA GLY A 175 22.87 -2.74 -2.14
C GLY A 175 22.40 -1.30 -2.38
N ILE A 176 21.15 -1.07 -2.82
CA ILE A 176 20.56 0.28 -2.98
C ILE A 176 20.67 1.06 -1.66
N GLY A 177 20.31 0.41 -0.55
CA GLY A 177 20.52 0.92 0.80
C GLY A 177 19.69 2.15 1.17
N PRO A 178 19.81 2.63 2.42
CA PRO A 178 19.04 3.76 2.93
C PRO A 178 19.19 5.02 2.06
N ALA A 179 18.07 5.60 1.67
CA ALA A 179 17.98 6.77 0.78
C ALA A 179 18.70 6.62 -0.58
N GLY A 180 19.09 5.38 -0.97
CA GLY A 180 19.80 5.10 -2.20
C GLY A 180 21.32 5.40 -2.16
N TYR A 181 21.89 5.58 -0.98
CA TYR A 181 23.32 5.85 -0.81
C TYR A 181 24.18 4.61 -0.62
N GLY A 182 23.64 3.46 -0.89
CA GLY A 182 24.31 2.19 -0.63
C GLY A 182 24.09 1.65 0.78
N GLY A 183 24.33 0.35 0.96
CA GLY A 183 24.22 -0.33 2.24
C GLY A 183 23.34 -1.57 2.20
N LYS A 184 23.20 -2.22 3.36
CA LYS A 184 22.60 -3.55 3.47
C LYS A 184 21.05 -3.54 3.55
N THR A 185 20.43 -2.41 3.91
CA THR A 185 19.00 -2.35 4.18
C THR A 185 18.30 -1.53 3.10
N THR A 186 17.84 -2.20 2.05
CA THR A 186 17.02 -1.62 0.97
C THR A 186 15.55 -1.68 1.31
N ALA A 187 15.11 -2.77 1.96
CA ALA A 187 13.75 -2.94 2.44
C ALA A 187 13.74 -3.43 3.90
N LEU A 188 12.71 -3.02 4.65
CA LEU A 188 12.44 -3.46 6.03
C LEU A 188 11.59 -4.73 6.05
N SER A 189 10.61 -4.81 5.15
CA SER A 189 9.76 -5.99 4.96
C SER A 189 9.28 -6.10 3.53
N LEU A 190 8.97 -7.32 3.15
CA LEU A 190 8.18 -7.66 1.98
C LEU A 190 7.11 -8.65 2.44
N ASN A 191 5.86 -8.30 2.22
CA ASN A 191 4.72 -9.14 2.57
C ASN A 191 3.92 -9.48 1.31
N ILE A 192 3.32 -10.66 1.28
CA ILE A 192 2.53 -11.19 0.15
C ILE A 192 1.10 -11.41 0.62
N GLU A 193 0.13 -10.95 -0.16
CA GLU A 193 -1.28 -11.32 -0.03
C GLU A 193 -1.76 -11.99 -1.30
N THR A 194 -2.61 -13.00 -1.16
CA THR A 194 -3.03 -13.84 -2.27
C THR A 194 -4.55 -13.91 -2.38
N HIS A 195 -5.04 -14.17 -3.59
CA HIS A 195 -6.45 -14.42 -3.83
C HIS A 195 -6.61 -15.42 -4.99
N PRO A 196 -7.61 -16.31 -4.95
CA PRO A 196 -7.93 -17.17 -6.09
C PRO A 196 -8.06 -16.39 -7.39
N THR A 197 -7.59 -16.97 -8.49
CA THR A 197 -7.58 -16.32 -9.80
C THR A 197 -8.04 -17.25 -10.89
N HIS A 198 -8.34 -16.71 -12.07
CA HIS A 198 -8.69 -17.48 -13.23
C HIS A 198 -7.50 -18.33 -13.73
N ILE A 199 -7.75 -19.57 -14.16
CA ILE A 199 -6.72 -20.55 -14.58
C ILE A 199 -5.78 -20.00 -15.68
N ALA A 200 -6.23 -19.08 -16.50
CA ALA A 200 -5.45 -18.54 -17.63
C ALA A 200 -4.61 -17.31 -17.25
N GLY A 201 -4.67 -16.83 -16.01
CA GLY A 201 -3.97 -15.60 -15.60
C GLY A 201 -3.25 -15.75 -14.27
N MET A 202 -2.24 -14.91 -14.07
CA MET A 202 -1.52 -14.77 -12.80
C MET A 202 -1.17 -13.28 -12.62
N PRO A 203 -2.14 -12.43 -12.25
CA PRO A 203 -1.87 -11.02 -11.99
C PRO A 203 -0.95 -10.87 -10.76
N VAL A 204 0.00 -9.97 -10.86
CA VAL A 204 0.92 -9.61 -9.78
C VAL A 204 1.02 -8.09 -9.69
N ALA A 205 0.84 -7.56 -8.49
CA ALA A 205 1.04 -6.14 -8.20
C ALA A 205 2.08 -5.98 -7.09
N VAL A 206 2.91 -4.95 -7.24
CA VAL A 206 3.92 -4.59 -6.25
C VAL A 206 3.69 -3.15 -5.84
N SER A 207 3.31 -2.94 -4.61
CA SER A 207 3.17 -1.62 -4.00
C SER A 207 4.38 -1.31 -3.13
N ILE A 208 4.93 -0.10 -3.30
CA ILE A 208 6.10 0.34 -2.55
C ILE A 208 5.72 1.48 -1.62
N CYS A 209 6.09 1.36 -0.34
CA CYS A 209 6.03 2.42 0.63
C CYS A 209 7.44 2.80 1.09
N CYS A 210 7.67 4.08 1.35
CA CYS A 210 8.93 4.57 1.90
C CYS A 210 9.09 4.15 3.38
N HIS A 211 10.27 4.37 3.96
CA HIS A 211 10.59 4.07 5.36
C HIS A 211 9.67 4.73 6.39
N VAL A 212 8.85 5.72 6.00
CA VAL A 212 7.85 6.35 6.85
C VAL A 212 6.50 5.65 6.69
N ALA A 213 6.50 4.32 6.63
CA ALA A 213 5.29 3.51 6.63
C ALA A 213 4.58 3.63 7.98
N ARG A 214 3.29 3.99 7.95
CA ARG A 214 2.46 4.13 9.15
C ARG A 214 1.04 3.75 8.81
N HIS A 215 0.42 3.10 9.72
CA HIS A 215 -1.04 2.95 9.72
C HIS A 215 -1.55 3.09 11.15
N LYS A 216 -2.80 3.44 11.27
CA LYS A 216 -3.53 3.50 12.51
C LYS A 216 -4.90 2.89 12.30
N GLU A 217 -5.36 2.18 13.29
CA GLU A 217 -6.69 1.60 13.31
C GLU A 217 -7.50 2.10 14.49
N ALA A 218 -8.80 2.12 14.31
CA ALA A 218 -9.79 2.36 15.33
C ALA A 218 -10.98 1.42 15.10
N SER A 219 -11.48 0.86 16.16
CA SER A 219 -12.73 0.07 16.18
C SER A 219 -13.75 0.80 17.03
N LEU A 220 -15.02 0.73 16.63
CA LEU A 220 -16.17 1.29 17.33
C LEU A 220 -17.05 0.15 17.82
#